data_c16c397a832f2cdc7610f2a6dd3aa502
#
_entry.id   c16c397a832f2cdc7610f2a6dd3aa502
#
_cell.length_a   1.000
_cell.length_b   1.000
_cell.length_c   1.000
_cell.angle_alpha   90.00
_cell.angle_beta   90.00
_cell.angle_gamma   90.00
#
_symmetry.space_group_name_H-M   'P 1'
#
loop_
_entity.id
_entity.type
_entity.pdbx_description
1 polymer ?
#
loop_
_entity_poly.entity_id
_entity_poly.type
_entity_poly.pdbx_seq_one_letter_code
_entity_poly.pdbx_strand_id
1 'polypeptide(L)'
;MAGLHGPELLERYNRSLMGVFGTPQRVLVRGSGCTVWDADGKEYLDLLAGIAVNALGHAHPFVTSVVSSQLATLGHVSNFFTSPTQIALAERLLALSGAPAGSRVFFANSGAEANEAAFKLARRNSAPGAGGKPRTRIVALENAFHGRTMGALALTWKAAYREPFEPLPGGVEWVAAGDADALRAAVDETVAAVFIEPVQGEAGVRGHPEGYLRAAREITRDAGALLVFDEVQTGVGRTGSWFASEGVLPDAMTLAKGLGGGFPIGALIAFGEDVSTLLAAGQHGTTFGGNPVATAAALATLHTIESQGLLEHARRAGAAVAAALGALDFVTGVRAHGLLIGFDLAAEIAPAVVRHALDAGFIVNATGPGTVRLAPPLIVTEGQLLGFVDALPAIYAAATSEETP
;
A
#
# COMPACT_ATOMS: atom_id res chain seq x y z
N MET A 1 32.25 7.12 -0.70
CA MET A 1 31.50 7.99 -1.65
C MET A 1 31.42 9.44 -1.12
N ALA A 2 32.43 9.89 -0.42
CA ALA A 2 32.52 11.27 0.05
C ALA A 2 32.92 12.17 -1.12
N GLY A 3 32.14 13.22 -1.40
CA GLY A 3 32.46 14.27 -2.34
C GLY A 3 31.65 14.32 -3.65
N LEU A 4 30.64 13.47 -3.85
CA LEU A 4 29.73 13.61 -5.01
C LEU A 4 28.52 14.43 -4.63
N HIS A 5 28.23 15.49 -5.40
CA HIS A 5 27.03 16.34 -5.26
C HIS A 5 25.81 15.72 -5.93
N GLY A 6 24.61 16.16 -5.52
CA GLY A 6 23.34 15.66 -6.05
C GLY A 6 23.24 15.67 -7.57
N PRO A 7 23.54 16.80 -8.28
CA PRO A 7 23.48 16.87 -9.74
C PRO A 7 24.36 15.83 -10.45
N GLU A 8 25.60 15.63 -9.99
CA GLU A 8 26.52 14.63 -10.58
C GLU A 8 26.00 13.19 -10.41
N LEU A 9 25.41 12.88 -9.25
CA LEU A 9 24.79 11.59 -8.99
C LEU A 9 23.54 11.37 -9.87
N LEU A 10 22.74 12.41 -10.13
CA LEU A 10 21.58 12.35 -11.03
C LEU A 10 22.00 12.11 -12.49
N GLU A 11 23.10 12.73 -12.95
CA GLU A 11 23.65 12.42 -14.29
C GLU A 11 24.08 10.94 -14.39
N ARG A 12 24.69 10.41 -13.35
CA ARG A 12 25.08 8.99 -13.30
C ARG A 12 23.86 8.07 -13.29
N TYR A 13 22.81 8.45 -12.53
CA TYR A 13 21.52 7.75 -12.53
C TYR A 13 20.95 7.65 -13.95
N ASN A 14 20.84 8.79 -14.65
CA ASN A 14 20.28 8.84 -16.00
C ASN A 14 21.07 8.03 -17.05
N ARG A 15 22.38 7.84 -16.82
CA ARG A 15 23.22 7.02 -17.70
C ARG A 15 23.20 5.51 -17.36
N SER A 16 22.80 5.14 -16.15
CA SER A 16 22.98 3.77 -15.65
C SER A 16 21.67 3.01 -15.38
N LEU A 17 20.56 3.72 -15.23
CA LEU A 17 19.26 3.13 -14.86
C LEU A 17 18.22 3.36 -15.96
N MET A 18 17.31 2.40 -16.14
CA MET A 18 16.20 2.57 -17.06
C MET A 18 15.28 3.70 -16.58
N GLY A 19 14.89 4.60 -17.47
CA GLY A 19 14.13 5.81 -17.16
C GLY A 19 12.64 5.61 -16.83
N VAL A 20 12.25 4.45 -16.28
CA VAL A 20 10.85 4.10 -16.02
C VAL A 20 10.17 4.98 -14.95
N PHE A 21 10.95 5.64 -14.11
CA PHE A 21 10.47 6.58 -13.09
C PHE A 21 10.77 8.05 -13.42
N GLY A 22 11.37 8.32 -14.58
CA GLY A 22 11.93 9.64 -14.91
C GLY A 22 13.20 9.93 -14.09
N THR A 23 13.66 11.18 -14.15
CA THR A 23 14.80 11.63 -13.34
C THR A 23 14.32 11.93 -11.92
N PRO A 24 14.94 11.33 -10.88
CA PRO A 24 14.60 11.62 -9.49
C PRO A 24 14.83 13.10 -9.14
N GLN A 25 14.03 13.64 -8.25
CA GLN A 25 14.13 15.05 -7.85
C GLN A 25 15.34 15.32 -6.95
N ARG A 26 15.72 14.37 -6.11
CA ARG A 26 16.85 14.46 -5.14
C ARG A 26 17.53 13.11 -5.01
N VAL A 27 18.78 13.14 -4.56
CA VAL A 27 19.54 11.93 -4.19
C VAL A 27 19.59 11.85 -2.66
N LEU A 28 18.77 11.02 -2.06
CA LEU A 28 18.73 10.83 -0.62
C LEU A 28 19.84 9.86 -0.20
N VAL A 29 20.60 10.20 0.84
CA VAL A 29 21.78 9.43 1.29
C VAL A 29 21.70 8.95 2.73
N ARG A 30 20.81 9.51 3.55
CA ARG A 30 20.62 9.16 4.95
C ARG A 30 19.18 9.35 5.37
N GLY A 31 18.72 8.55 6.34
CA GLY A 31 17.43 8.72 7.00
C GLY A 31 17.52 8.35 8.48
N SER A 32 16.71 9.02 9.32
CA SER A 32 16.55 8.71 10.74
C SER A 32 15.17 9.17 11.21
N GLY A 33 14.37 8.26 11.76
CA GLY A 33 12.98 8.54 12.11
C GLY A 33 12.19 9.06 10.91
N CYS A 34 11.56 10.22 11.04
CA CYS A 34 10.79 10.84 9.96
C CYS A 34 11.63 11.79 9.08
N THR A 35 12.94 11.88 9.27
CA THR A 35 13.82 12.80 8.57
C THR A 35 14.73 12.09 7.59
N VAL A 36 14.93 12.67 6.41
CA VAL A 36 15.91 12.21 5.42
C VAL A 36 16.81 13.38 4.98
N TRP A 37 18.00 13.06 4.49
CA TRP A 37 18.98 14.04 3.99
C TRP A 37 19.40 13.67 2.58
N ASP A 38 19.51 14.69 1.73
CA ASP A 38 20.05 14.52 0.39
C ASP A 38 21.58 14.57 0.35
N ALA A 39 22.15 14.35 -0.84
CA ALA A 39 23.58 14.33 -1.06
C ALA A 39 24.26 15.71 -0.88
N ASP A 40 23.48 16.78 -0.92
CA ASP A 40 23.95 18.15 -0.70
C ASP A 40 23.79 18.60 0.75
N GLY A 41 23.28 17.71 1.62
CA GLY A 41 23.15 17.90 3.07
C GLY A 41 21.84 18.55 3.51
N LYS A 42 20.91 18.82 2.58
CA LYS A 42 19.60 19.38 2.93
C LYS A 42 18.73 18.33 3.62
N GLU A 43 18.04 18.78 4.65
CA GLU A 43 17.14 17.98 5.47
C GLU A 43 15.69 18.09 4.96
N TYR A 44 14.95 16.98 5.06
CA TYR A 44 13.55 16.89 4.70
C TYR A 44 12.77 16.09 5.74
N LEU A 45 11.59 16.59 6.12
CA LEU A 45 10.59 15.80 6.81
C LEU A 45 9.87 14.89 5.79
N ASP A 46 10.00 13.58 5.95
CA ASP A 46 9.40 12.59 5.06
C ASP A 46 7.94 12.30 5.48
N LEU A 47 7.00 12.97 4.83
CA LEU A 47 5.57 12.78 5.01
C LEU A 47 4.97 11.80 3.98
N LEU A 48 5.81 11.07 3.25
CA LEU A 48 5.41 10.05 2.28
C LEU A 48 5.88 8.64 2.64
N ALA A 49 7.00 8.53 3.37
CA ALA A 49 7.56 7.26 3.87
C ALA A 49 7.74 6.19 2.78
N GLY A 50 8.23 6.59 1.59
CA GLY A 50 8.36 5.66 0.46
C GLY A 50 7.02 5.14 -0.07
N ILE A 51 5.98 5.95 0.00
CA ILE A 51 4.58 5.62 -0.30
C ILE A 51 4.03 4.59 0.72
N ALA A 52 3.93 5.02 1.98
CA ALA A 52 3.43 4.25 3.12
C ALA A 52 4.24 2.97 3.43
N VAL A 53 5.51 2.90 3.06
CA VAL A 53 6.39 1.73 3.25
C VAL A 53 7.14 1.78 4.57
N ASN A 54 7.80 2.89 4.88
CA ASN A 54 8.60 3.04 6.09
C ASN A 54 7.69 3.32 7.32
N ALA A 55 6.94 2.30 7.73
CA ALA A 55 5.95 2.46 8.81
C ALA A 55 6.55 2.99 10.11
N LEU A 56 7.79 2.63 10.43
CA LEU A 56 8.53 3.05 11.62
C LEU A 56 9.59 4.13 11.31
N GLY A 57 9.48 4.78 10.15
CA GLY A 57 10.49 5.71 9.68
C GLY A 57 11.78 5.04 9.23
N HIS A 58 12.80 5.86 9.08
CA HIS A 58 14.11 5.43 8.58
C HIS A 58 15.02 4.97 9.72
N ALA A 59 15.80 3.91 9.49
CA ALA A 59 16.81 3.37 10.40
C ALA A 59 16.31 3.13 11.84
N HIS A 60 15.07 2.59 11.98
CA HIS A 60 14.50 2.32 13.31
C HIS A 60 15.42 1.35 14.08
N PRO A 61 15.93 1.72 15.29
CA PRO A 61 17.01 0.99 15.96
C PRO A 61 16.68 -0.49 16.22
N PHE A 62 15.47 -0.78 16.69
CA PHE A 62 15.05 -2.15 16.98
C PHE A 62 14.95 -3.00 15.70
N VAL A 63 14.31 -2.48 14.64
CA VAL A 63 14.20 -3.21 13.36
C VAL A 63 15.59 -3.44 12.76
N THR A 64 16.46 -2.44 12.76
CA THR A 64 17.84 -2.55 12.27
C THR A 64 18.63 -3.60 13.04
N SER A 65 18.51 -3.64 14.38
CA SER A 65 19.17 -4.63 15.23
C SER A 65 18.69 -6.05 14.93
N VAL A 66 17.36 -6.25 14.82
CA VAL A 66 16.77 -7.57 14.53
C VAL A 66 17.18 -8.05 13.13
N VAL A 67 17.12 -7.18 12.11
CA VAL A 67 17.54 -7.52 10.74
C VAL A 67 19.02 -7.90 10.69
N SER A 68 19.90 -7.12 11.33
CA SER A 68 21.34 -7.40 11.37
C SER A 68 21.65 -8.72 12.07
N SER A 69 20.98 -9.00 13.20
CA SER A 69 21.14 -10.25 13.94
C SER A 69 20.65 -11.46 13.13
N GLN A 70 19.47 -11.33 12.49
CA GLN A 70 18.91 -12.41 11.67
C GLN A 70 19.78 -12.67 10.43
N LEU A 71 20.31 -11.62 9.79
CA LEU A 71 21.20 -11.75 8.64
C LEU A 71 22.51 -12.47 9.03
N ALA A 72 23.04 -12.19 10.21
CA ALA A 72 24.23 -12.86 10.74
C ALA A 72 23.96 -14.33 11.14
N THR A 73 22.70 -14.70 11.37
CA THR A 73 22.32 -16.06 11.77
C THR A 73 21.91 -16.92 10.59
N LEU A 74 20.96 -16.45 9.79
CA LEU A 74 20.39 -17.16 8.63
C LEU A 74 19.70 -16.16 7.71
N GLY A 75 20.34 -15.81 6.57
CA GLY A 75 19.84 -14.79 5.65
C GLY A 75 18.73 -15.30 4.74
N HIS A 76 18.94 -16.45 4.11
CA HIS A 76 18.00 -17.04 3.15
C HIS A 76 18.05 -18.56 3.18
N VAL A 77 16.88 -19.18 3.00
CA VAL A 77 16.72 -20.61 2.68
C VAL A 77 15.68 -20.77 1.58
N SER A 78 15.83 -21.81 0.76
CA SER A 78 14.79 -22.19 -0.18
C SER A 78 13.51 -22.61 0.55
N ASN A 79 12.35 -22.37 -0.06
CA ASN A 79 11.06 -22.86 0.43
C ASN A 79 10.89 -24.40 0.40
N PHE A 80 11.97 -25.14 0.10
CA PHE A 80 12.07 -26.58 0.46
C PHE A 80 12.29 -26.76 1.99
N PHE A 81 12.67 -25.70 2.69
CA PHE A 81 12.84 -25.64 4.12
C PHE A 81 12.03 -24.47 4.67
N THR A 82 11.94 -24.34 5.96
CA THR A 82 11.28 -23.21 6.65
C THR A 82 12.20 -22.66 7.74
N SER A 83 11.79 -21.54 8.32
CA SER A 83 12.48 -20.93 9.46
C SER A 83 11.48 -20.59 10.57
N PRO A 84 11.94 -20.50 11.84
CA PRO A 84 11.11 -20.10 12.96
C PRO A 84 10.44 -18.72 12.73
N THR A 85 11.13 -17.76 12.13
CA THR A 85 10.60 -16.41 11.86
C THR A 85 9.48 -16.43 10.82
N GLN A 86 9.58 -17.31 9.81
CA GLN A 86 8.54 -17.49 8.79
C GLN A 86 7.25 -18.04 9.43
N ILE A 87 7.37 -19.07 10.26
CA ILE A 87 6.22 -19.68 10.97
C ILE A 87 5.60 -18.65 11.91
N ALA A 88 6.39 -18.01 12.76
CA ALA A 88 5.91 -17.03 13.73
C ALA A 88 5.20 -15.84 13.08
N LEU A 89 5.70 -15.35 11.93
CA LEU A 89 5.04 -14.27 11.20
C LEU A 89 3.69 -14.73 10.62
N ALA A 90 3.62 -15.93 10.05
CA ALA A 90 2.36 -16.47 9.54
C ALA A 90 1.32 -16.57 10.67
N GLU A 91 1.68 -17.17 11.79
CA GLU A 91 0.80 -17.29 12.98
C GLU A 91 0.38 -15.91 13.49
N ARG A 92 1.30 -14.93 13.51
CA ARG A 92 1.00 -13.57 13.96
C ARG A 92 0.01 -12.87 13.03
N LEU A 93 0.17 -12.98 11.72
CA LEU A 93 -0.75 -12.39 10.74
C LEU A 93 -2.14 -13.02 10.82
N LEU A 94 -2.22 -14.35 10.96
CA LEU A 94 -3.50 -15.05 11.16
C LEU A 94 -4.20 -14.60 12.45
N ALA A 95 -3.46 -14.46 13.55
CA ALA A 95 -4.02 -13.96 14.79
C ALA A 95 -4.53 -12.51 14.69
N LEU A 96 -3.73 -11.60 14.11
CA LEU A 96 -4.11 -10.19 13.94
C LEU A 96 -5.32 -9.99 13.03
N SER A 97 -5.46 -10.84 12.01
CA SER A 97 -6.58 -10.76 11.06
C SER A 97 -7.86 -11.47 11.54
N GLY A 98 -7.84 -12.11 12.72
CA GLY A 98 -8.97 -12.89 13.21
C GLY A 98 -9.30 -14.09 12.30
N ALA A 99 -8.29 -14.66 11.67
CA ALA A 99 -8.44 -15.71 10.67
C ALA A 99 -9.07 -16.99 11.27
N PRO A 100 -10.10 -17.58 10.63
CA PRO A 100 -10.68 -18.83 11.05
C PRO A 100 -9.70 -20.01 10.92
N ALA A 101 -10.02 -21.13 11.55
CA ALA A 101 -9.24 -22.36 11.41
C ALA A 101 -9.09 -22.76 9.93
N GLY A 102 -7.95 -23.35 9.56
CA GLY A 102 -7.65 -23.73 8.19
C GLY A 102 -7.11 -22.61 7.31
N SER A 103 -7.09 -21.35 7.80
CA SER A 103 -6.46 -20.23 7.08
C SER A 103 -4.95 -20.40 6.96
N ARG A 104 -4.36 -19.86 5.87
CA ARG A 104 -2.92 -19.98 5.60
C ARG A 104 -2.36 -18.71 4.97
N VAL A 105 -1.04 -18.52 5.12
CA VAL A 105 -0.30 -17.38 4.57
C VAL A 105 0.68 -17.86 3.51
N PHE A 106 0.70 -17.19 2.37
CA PHE A 106 1.77 -17.26 1.38
C PHE A 106 2.57 -15.97 1.43
N PHE A 107 3.91 -16.07 1.52
CA PHE A 107 4.80 -14.92 1.52
C PHE A 107 5.36 -14.63 0.13
N ALA A 108 5.45 -13.35 -0.20
CA ALA A 108 6.04 -12.79 -1.41
C ALA A 108 7.06 -11.68 -1.05
N ASN A 109 7.54 -10.91 -2.02
CA ASN A 109 8.53 -9.86 -1.80
C ASN A 109 7.96 -8.44 -1.99
N SER A 110 6.76 -8.33 -2.52
CA SER A 110 6.11 -7.06 -2.85
C SER A 110 4.59 -7.19 -2.84
N GLY A 111 3.88 -6.04 -2.84
CA GLY A 111 2.43 -6.01 -3.02
C GLY A 111 1.98 -6.52 -4.40
N ALA A 112 2.75 -6.20 -5.45
CA ALA A 112 2.46 -6.72 -6.79
C ALA A 112 2.54 -8.26 -6.84
N GLU A 113 3.55 -8.88 -6.20
CA GLU A 113 3.64 -10.34 -6.11
C GLU A 113 2.54 -10.95 -5.23
N ALA A 114 2.14 -10.29 -4.15
CA ALA A 114 1.02 -10.73 -3.32
C ALA A 114 -0.30 -10.70 -4.11
N ASN A 115 -0.54 -9.64 -4.89
CA ASN A 115 -1.70 -9.52 -5.77
C ASN A 115 -1.63 -10.49 -6.96
N GLU A 116 -0.45 -10.81 -7.48
CA GLU A 116 -0.25 -11.85 -8.49
C GLU A 116 -0.65 -13.23 -7.95
N ALA A 117 -0.27 -13.52 -6.70
CA ALA A 117 -0.70 -14.75 -6.03
C ALA A 117 -2.22 -14.77 -5.81
N ALA A 118 -2.83 -13.66 -5.41
CA ALA A 118 -4.27 -13.51 -5.25
C ALA A 118 -5.01 -13.65 -6.60
N PHE A 119 -4.45 -13.09 -7.67
CA PHE A 119 -4.98 -13.27 -9.05
C PHE A 119 -4.98 -14.75 -9.45
N LYS A 120 -3.90 -15.48 -9.18
CA LYS A 120 -3.84 -16.92 -9.42
C LYS A 120 -4.79 -17.71 -8.53
N LEU A 121 -4.96 -17.30 -7.26
CA LEU A 121 -5.95 -17.86 -6.35
C LEU A 121 -7.36 -17.71 -6.93
N ALA A 122 -7.71 -16.49 -7.42
CA ALA A 122 -8.98 -16.23 -8.09
C ALA A 122 -9.21 -17.15 -9.29
N ARG A 123 -8.19 -17.35 -10.14
CA ARG A 123 -8.25 -18.28 -11.27
C ARG A 123 -8.49 -19.74 -10.87
N ARG A 124 -8.12 -20.12 -9.66
CA ARG A 124 -8.41 -21.45 -9.11
C ARG A 124 -9.84 -21.61 -8.59
N ASN A 125 -10.55 -20.51 -8.30
CA ASN A 125 -11.98 -20.52 -8.00
C ASN A 125 -12.81 -20.68 -9.30
N SER A 126 -12.43 -21.60 -10.17
CA SER A 126 -12.99 -21.78 -11.52
C SER A 126 -14.11 -22.82 -11.58
N ALA A 127 -14.42 -23.50 -10.47
CA ALA A 127 -15.50 -24.49 -10.45
C ALA A 127 -16.81 -23.85 -10.92
N PRO A 128 -17.60 -24.55 -11.77
CA PRO A 128 -18.86 -24.02 -12.27
C PRO A 128 -19.80 -23.61 -11.14
N GLY A 129 -20.42 -22.42 -11.28
CA GLY A 129 -21.53 -21.99 -10.43
C GLY A 129 -22.79 -22.80 -10.72
N ALA A 130 -23.91 -22.39 -10.11
CA ALA A 130 -25.23 -23.04 -10.27
C ALA A 130 -25.69 -23.14 -11.74
N GLY A 131 -25.26 -22.21 -12.59
CA GLY A 131 -25.54 -22.19 -14.03
C GLY A 131 -24.65 -23.10 -14.88
N GLY A 132 -23.73 -23.87 -14.27
CA GLY A 132 -22.83 -24.81 -15.00
C GLY A 132 -21.70 -24.15 -15.81
N LYS A 133 -21.53 -22.80 -15.71
CA LYS A 133 -20.47 -22.08 -16.41
C LYS A 133 -19.26 -21.93 -15.50
N PRO A 134 -18.01 -22.03 -16.03
CA PRO A 134 -16.81 -21.80 -15.24
C PRO A 134 -16.69 -20.32 -14.83
N ARG A 135 -16.17 -20.08 -13.62
CA ARG A 135 -15.83 -18.74 -13.16
C ARG A 135 -14.54 -18.28 -13.81
N THR A 136 -14.61 -17.33 -14.70
CA THR A 136 -13.42 -16.81 -15.43
C THR A 136 -13.27 -15.31 -15.35
N ARG A 137 -14.33 -14.59 -14.93
CA ARG A 137 -14.34 -13.14 -14.79
C ARG A 137 -13.78 -12.73 -13.42
N ILE A 138 -13.11 -11.62 -13.38
CA ILE A 138 -12.63 -10.95 -12.17
C ILE A 138 -13.13 -9.52 -12.21
N VAL A 139 -13.68 -9.03 -11.11
CA VAL A 139 -14.13 -7.65 -10.98
C VAL A 139 -13.13 -6.88 -10.10
N ALA A 140 -12.73 -5.70 -10.54
CA ALA A 140 -11.97 -4.72 -9.76
C ALA A 140 -12.73 -3.40 -9.73
N LEU A 141 -12.22 -2.41 -9.00
CA LEU A 141 -12.86 -1.11 -8.91
C LEU A 141 -12.19 -0.09 -9.84
N GLU A 142 -12.95 0.85 -10.35
CA GLU A 142 -12.42 2.02 -11.01
C GLU A 142 -11.47 2.77 -10.08
N ASN A 143 -10.42 3.36 -10.65
CA ASN A 143 -9.33 4.05 -9.96
C ASN A 143 -8.46 3.15 -9.04
N ALA A 144 -8.65 1.82 -9.05
CA ALA A 144 -7.83 0.91 -8.27
C ALA A 144 -6.40 0.81 -8.79
N PHE A 145 -5.46 0.54 -7.85
CA PHE A 145 -4.06 0.25 -8.14
C PHE A 145 -3.63 -1.01 -7.39
N HIS A 146 -3.35 -2.09 -8.11
CA HIS A 146 -2.98 -3.38 -7.53
C HIS A 146 -1.54 -3.83 -7.85
N GLY A 147 -0.82 -3.10 -8.71
CA GLY A 147 0.58 -3.38 -9.04
C GLY A 147 0.93 -3.26 -10.52
N ARG A 148 2.16 -3.67 -10.85
CA ARG A 148 2.75 -3.53 -12.19
C ARG A 148 3.19 -4.85 -12.83
N THR A 149 3.08 -5.99 -12.16
CA THR A 149 3.24 -7.32 -12.77
C THR A 149 2.00 -7.64 -13.61
N MET A 150 2.09 -8.54 -14.57
CA MET A 150 1.07 -8.70 -15.62
C MET A 150 -0.35 -8.98 -15.07
N GLY A 151 -0.51 -9.84 -14.06
CA GLY A 151 -1.81 -10.11 -13.43
C GLY A 151 -2.27 -8.96 -12.56
N ALA A 152 -1.39 -8.40 -11.72
CA ALA A 152 -1.70 -7.23 -10.90
C ALA A 152 -1.97 -5.97 -11.74
N LEU A 153 -1.26 -5.82 -12.88
CA LEU A 153 -1.50 -4.75 -13.85
C LEU A 153 -2.86 -4.89 -14.53
N ALA A 154 -3.29 -6.12 -14.83
CA ALA A 154 -4.62 -6.39 -15.38
C ALA A 154 -5.75 -5.93 -14.44
N LEU A 155 -5.53 -5.92 -13.11
CA LEU A 155 -6.46 -5.42 -12.10
C LEU A 155 -6.42 -3.88 -11.96
N THR A 156 -5.32 -3.22 -12.33
CA THR A 156 -5.12 -1.79 -12.17
C THR A 156 -5.93 -0.99 -13.19
N TRP A 157 -6.71 0.00 -12.73
CA TRP A 157 -7.67 0.75 -13.55
C TRP A 157 -7.02 1.63 -14.63
N LYS A 158 -5.94 2.33 -14.32
CA LYS A 158 -5.37 3.38 -15.19
C LYS A 158 -4.94 2.81 -16.54
N ALA A 159 -5.69 3.11 -17.61
CA ALA A 159 -5.47 2.63 -18.97
C ALA A 159 -4.05 2.90 -19.47
N ALA A 160 -3.50 4.10 -19.24
CA ALA A 160 -2.14 4.45 -19.63
C ALA A 160 -1.04 3.55 -19.03
N TYR A 161 -1.34 2.82 -17.95
CA TYR A 161 -0.41 1.82 -17.39
C TYR A 161 -0.55 0.45 -18.05
N ARG A 162 -1.74 0.12 -18.56
CA ARG A 162 -2.07 -1.20 -19.10
C ARG A 162 -1.85 -1.30 -20.62
N GLU A 163 -2.32 -0.31 -21.37
CA GLU A 163 -2.35 -0.31 -22.84
C GLU A 163 -1.00 -0.65 -23.50
N PRO A 164 0.16 -0.17 -23.02
CA PRO A 164 1.45 -0.52 -23.61
C PRO A 164 1.82 -2.01 -23.51
N PHE A 165 1.10 -2.77 -22.66
CA PHE A 165 1.42 -4.17 -22.34
C PHE A 165 0.30 -5.15 -22.73
N GLU A 166 -0.71 -4.67 -23.46
CA GLU A 166 -1.77 -5.56 -23.94
C GLU A 166 -1.23 -6.57 -25.01
N PRO A 167 -1.72 -7.83 -25.02
CA PRO A 167 -2.82 -8.33 -24.20
C PRO A 167 -2.37 -8.75 -22.78
N LEU A 168 -3.06 -8.23 -21.77
CA LEU A 168 -2.91 -8.66 -20.39
C LEU A 168 -3.74 -9.92 -20.10
N PRO A 169 -3.55 -10.60 -18.94
CA PRO A 169 -4.44 -11.68 -18.52
C PRO A 169 -5.91 -11.23 -18.52
N GLY A 170 -6.72 -11.76 -19.45
CA GLY A 170 -8.08 -11.29 -19.71
C GLY A 170 -9.11 -11.63 -18.63
N GLY A 171 -10.36 -11.16 -18.85
CA GLY A 171 -11.50 -11.41 -17.99
C GLY A 171 -11.58 -10.48 -16.78
N VAL A 172 -10.86 -9.36 -16.77
CA VAL A 172 -10.97 -8.32 -15.76
C VAL A 172 -11.93 -7.23 -16.24
N GLU A 173 -12.86 -6.86 -15.38
CA GLU A 173 -13.84 -5.79 -15.57
C GLU A 173 -13.79 -4.83 -14.38
N TRP A 174 -14.14 -3.57 -14.61
CA TRP A 174 -14.16 -2.56 -13.56
C TRP A 174 -15.55 -2.03 -13.35
N VAL A 175 -15.88 -1.77 -12.08
CA VAL A 175 -17.13 -1.13 -11.66
C VAL A 175 -16.83 0.13 -10.85
N ALA A 176 -17.78 1.06 -10.82
CA ALA A 176 -17.66 2.29 -10.06
C ALA A 176 -17.37 2.00 -8.58
N ALA A 177 -16.32 2.62 -8.04
CA ALA A 177 -15.91 2.43 -6.65
C ALA A 177 -17.00 2.99 -5.70
N GLY A 178 -17.41 2.20 -4.71
CA GLY A 178 -18.40 2.58 -3.71
C GLY A 178 -19.86 2.44 -4.17
N ASP A 179 -20.11 1.96 -5.39
CA ASP A 179 -21.46 1.69 -5.90
C ASP A 179 -21.82 0.21 -5.73
N ALA A 180 -22.61 -0.11 -4.69
CA ALA A 180 -23.01 -1.47 -4.38
C ALA A 180 -24.01 -2.06 -5.41
N ASP A 181 -24.80 -1.22 -6.07
CA ASP A 181 -25.74 -1.67 -7.09
C ASP A 181 -25.02 -1.99 -8.39
N ALA A 182 -24.04 -1.18 -8.80
CA ALA A 182 -23.15 -1.48 -9.92
C ALA A 182 -22.38 -2.78 -9.66
N LEU A 183 -21.87 -2.97 -8.45
CA LEU A 183 -21.18 -4.20 -8.06
C LEU A 183 -22.12 -5.42 -8.16
N ARG A 184 -23.36 -5.30 -7.64
CA ARG A 184 -24.37 -6.37 -7.69
C ARG A 184 -24.76 -6.72 -9.12
N ALA A 185 -24.84 -5.75 -10.01
CA ALA A 185 -25.15 -5.98 -11.42
C ALA A 185 -24.02 -6.68 -12.18
N ALA A 186 -22.77 -6.44 -11.79
CA ALA A 186 -21.58 -7.02 -12.44
C ALA A 186 -21.24 -8.43 -11.94
N VAL A 187 -21.57 -8.76 -10.67
CA VAL A 187 -21.17 -10.02 -10.02
C VAL A 187 -22.26 -11.06 -10.13
N ASP A 188 -22.01 -12.05 -10.97
CA ASP A 188 -22.84 -13.24 -11.15
C ASP A 188 -22.01 -14.53 -10.90
N GLU A 189 -22.61 -15.69 -11.14
CA GLU A 189 -21.97 -16.99 -10.94
C GLU A 189 -20.76 -17.26 -11.85
N THR A 190 -20.46 -16.38 -12.81
CA THR A 190 -19.28 -16.49 -13.69
C THR A 190 -18.08 -15.70 -13.14
N VAL A 191 -18.26 -14.92 -12.07
CA VAL A 191 -17.20 -14.15 -11.43
C VAL A 191 -16.41 -15.03 -10.47
N ALA A 192 -15.09 -15.09 -10.67
CA ALA A 192 -14.17 -15.84 -9.82
C ALA A 192 -13.79 -15.06 -8.54
N ALA A 193 -13.60 -13.76 -8.66
CA ALA A 193 -13.23 -12.91 -7.52
C ALA A 193 -13.59 -11.44 -7.78
N VAL A 194 -13.73 -10.69 -6.67
CA VAL A 194 -13.80 -9.23 -6.63
C VAL A 194 -12.61 -8.72 -5.83
N PHE A 195 -11.83 -7.77 -6.40
CA PHE A 195 -10.68 -7.12 -5.75
C PHE A 195 -11.06 -5.71 -5.32
N ILE A 196 -10.81 -5.39 -4.05
CA ILE A 196 -11.14 -4.09 -3.44
C ILE A 196 -9.98 -3.61 -2.57
N GLU A 197 -9.51 -2.38 -2.78
CA GLU A 197 -8.77 -1.64 -1.76
C GLU A 197 -9.80 -1.05 -0.77
N PRO A 198 -9.73 -1.33 0.55
CA PRO A 198 -10.68 -0.73 1.51
C PRO A 198 -10.64 0.81 1.51
N VAL A 199 -9.48 1.39 1.21
CA VAL A 199 -9.29 2.80 0.88
C VAL A 199 -8.35 2.89 -0.32
N GLN A 200 -8.79 3.50 -1.40
CA GLN A 200 -8.00 3.67 -2.61
C GLN A 200 -6.96 4.78 -2.43
N GLY A 201 -5.72 4.39 -2.13
CA GLY A 201 -4.64 5.33 -1.84
C GLY A 201 -4.22 6.16 -3.06
N GLU A 202 -4.09 5.53 -4.23
CA GLU A 202 -3.65 6.19 -5.47
C GLU A 202 -4.74 7.05 -6.11
N ALA A 203 -6.01 6.85 -5.74
CA ALA A 203 -7.15 7.67 -6.16
C ALA A 203 -7.32 8.97 -5.34
N GLY A 204 -6.39 9.30 -4.45
CA GLY A 204 -6.48 10.47 -3.57
C GLY A 204 -7.06 10.16 -2.20
N VAL A 205 -6.76 8.97 -1.67
CA VAL A 205 -7.19 8.50 -0.34
C VAL A 205 -8.72 8.48 -0.25
N ARG A 206 -9.34 7.72 -1.13
CA ARG A 206 -10.81 7.62 -1.19
C ARG A 206 -11.29 6.34 -0.52
N GLY A 207 -11.97 6.50 0.61
CA GLY A 207 -12.75 5.44 1.25
C GLY A 207 -14.06 5.19 0.52
N HIS A 208 -14.72 4.08 0.85
CA HIS A 208 -16.03 3.74 0.34
C HIS A 208 -17.14 4.26 1.27
N PRO A 209 -18.38 4.40 0.78
CA PRO A 209 -19.54 4.66 1.64
C PRO A 209 -19.66 3.61 2.74
N GLU A 210 -20.22 4.02 3.88
CA GLU A 210 -20.48 3.12 5.00
C GLU A 210 -21.31 1.89 4.54
N GLY A 211 -20.90 0.70 4.97
CA GLY A 211 -21.58 -0.54 4.63
C GLY A 211 -21.19 -1.15 3.27
N TYR A 212 -20.45 -0.43 2.41
CA TYR A 212 -20.09 -0.94 1.07
C TYR A 212 -19.29 -2.23 1.13
N LEU A 213 -18.27 -2.33 1.99
CA LEU A 213 -17.45 -3.54 2.13
C LEU A 213 -18.30 -4.74 2.60
N ARG A 214 -19.30 -4.48 3.45
CA ARG A 214 -20.25 -5.52 3.89
C ARG A 214 -21.15 -5.97 2.76
N ALA A 215 -21.68 -5.03 1.98
CA ALA A 215 -22.46 -5.34 0.79
C ALA A 215 -21.65 -6.14 -0.23
N ALA A 216 -20.38 -5.76 -0.45
CA ALA A 216 -19.46 -6.51 -1.32
C ALA A 216 -19.26 -7.96 -0.82
N ARG A 217 -19.13 -8.17 0.52
CA ARG A 217 -19.06 -9.51 1.11
C ARG A 217 -20.32 -10.34 0.83
N GLU A 218 -21.50 -9.74 0.97
CA GLU A 218 -22.78 -10.41 0.71
C GLU A 218 -22.92 -10.77 -0.77
N ILE A 219 -22.66 -9.82 -1.67
CA ILE A 219 -22.75 -10.00 -3.12
C ILE A 219 -21.82 -11.13 -3.59
N THR A 220 -20.56 -11.11 -3.15
CA THR A 220 -19.57 -12.12 -3.56
C THR A 220 -19.91 -13.49 -3.03
N ARG A 221 -20.35 -13.60 -1.77
CA ARG A 221 -20.78 -14.86 -1.17
C ARG A 221 -21.95 -15.50 -1.93
N ASP A 222 -22.96 -14.69 -2.27
CA ASP A 222 -24.17 -15.17 -2.94
C ASP A 222 -23.87 -15.67 -4.35
N ALA A 223 -22.88 -15.10 -5.03
CA ALA A 223 -22.40 -15.52 -6.36
C ALA A 223 -21.35 -16.66 -6.29
N GLY A 224 -20.80 -16.99 -5.12
CA GLY A 224 -19.68 -17.91 -4.96
C GLY A 224 -18.34 -17.35 -5.48
N ALA A 225 -18.24 -16.05 -5.64
CA ALA A 225 -17.02 -15.32 -5.96
C ALA A 225 -16.18 -15.09 -4.70
N LEU A 226 -14.85 -15.07 -4.83
CA LEU A 226 -13.98 -14.67 -3.72
C LEU A 226 -14.00 -13.15 -3.54
N LEU A 227 -14.05 -12.69 -2.31
CA LEU A 227 -13.76 -11.32 -1.95
C LEU A 227 -12.28 -11.21 -1.57
N VAL A 228 -11.52 -10.38 -2.30
CA VAL A 228 -10.10 -10.12 -2.03
C VAL A 228 -9.95 -8.67 -1.60
N PHE A 229 -9.44 -8.45 -0.38
CA PHE A 229 -9.05 -7.11 0.05
C PHE A 229 -7.57 -6.88 -0.18
N ASP A 230 -7.27 -5.83 -0.94
CA ASP A 230 -5.92 -5.32 -1.10
C ASP A 230 -5.62 -4.31 0.03
N GLU A 231 -5.01 -4.81 1.08
CA GLU A 231 -4.56 -4.03 2.24
C GLU A 231 -3.07 -3.65 2.14
N VAL A 232 -2.49 -3.69 0.96
CA VAL A 232 -1.08 -3.38 0.72
C VAL A 232 -0.73 -1.97 1.19
N GLN A 233 -1.62 -1.00 1.01
CA GLN A 233 -1.40 0.38 1.47
C GLN A 233 -2.13 0.72 2.77
N THR A 234 -3.24 0.09 3.05
CA THR A 234 -4.14 0.41 4.17
C THR A 234 -3.82 -0.38 5.43
N GLY A 235 -3.24 -1.57 5.29
CA GLY A 235 -2.94 -2.47 6.40
C GLY A 235 -1.77 -2.03 7.28
N VAL A 236 -1.51 -2.85 8.29
CA VAL A 236 -0.36 -2.74 9.19
C VAL A 236 -0.33 -1.39 9.93
N GLY A 237 -1.49 -0.98 10.45
CA GLY A 237 -1.59 0.19 11.32
C GLY A 237 -1.79 1.53 10.60
N ARG A 238 -1.66 1.58 9.28
CA ARG A 238 -1.72 2.83 8.50
C ARG A 238 -2.99 3.63 8.77
N THR A 239 -4.14 2.96 8.85
CA THR A 239 -5.45 3.57 9.08
C THR A 239 -5.83 3.72 10.56
N GLY A 240 -4.91 3.36 11.48
CA GLY A 240 -5.18 3.34 12.91
C GLY A 240 -5.82 2.04 13.40
N SER A 241 -5.98 1.07 12.53
CA SER A 241 -6.36 -0.31 12.82
C SER A 241 -5.35 -1.24 12.17
N TRP A 242 -5.28 -2.51 12.57
CA TRP A 242 -4.38 -3.47 11.91
C TRP A 242 -4.70 -3.59 10.42
N PHE A 243 -5.99 -3.61 10.09
CA PHE A 243 -6.52 -3.68 8.73
C PHE A 243 -7.71 -2.72 8.60
N ALA A 244 -7.91 -2.16 7.42
CA ALA A 244 -8.97 -1.19 7.15
C ALA A 244 -10.31 -1.83 6.75
N SER A 245 -10.41 -3.15 6.82
CA SER A 245 -11.55 -3.94 6.34
C SER A 245 -12.85 -3.79 7.16
N GLU A 246 -12.94 -2.83 8.09
CA GLU A 246 -14.15 -2.50 8.89
C GLU A 246 -14.80 -3.72 9.57
N GLY A 247 -14.00 -4.72 9.96
CA GLY A 247 -14.50 -5.97 10.57
C GLY A 247 -15.18 -6.93 9.58
N VAL A 248 -15.09 -6.68 8.29
CA VAL A 248 -15.54 -7.59 7.23
C VAL A 248 -14.42 -8.58 6.91
N LEU A 249 -14.66 -9.87 7.09
CA LEU A 249 -13.68 -10.91 6.76
C LEU A 249 -13.76 -11.25 5.26
N PRO A 250 -12.70 -11.03 4.47
CA PRO A 250 -12.65 -11.44 3.06
C PRO A 250 -12.32 -12.94 2.94
N ASP A 251 -12.30 -13.45 1.72
CA ASP A 251 -11.77 -14.78 1.39
C ASP A 251 -10.24 -14.75 1.26
N ALA A 252 -9.68 -13.60 0.85
CA ALA A 252 -8.24 -13.39 0.82
C ALA A 252 -7.88 -11.93 1.09
N MET A 253 -6.66 -11.71 1.63
CA MET A 253 -6.13 -10.37 1.93
C MET A 253 -4.67 -10.30 1.50
N THR A 254 -4.30 -9.24 0.79
CA THR A 254 -2.91 -8.99 0.40
C THR A 254 -2.28 -7.88 1.24
N LEU A 255 -1.03 -8.07 1.63
CA LEU A 255 -0.25 -7.17 2.48
C LEU A 255 1.12 -6.94 1.86
N ALA A 256 1.70 -5.77 2.08
CA ALA A 256 3.11 -5.45 1.82
C ALA A 256 3.49 -4.11 2.49
N LYS A 257 4.22 -3.24 1.79
CA LYS A 257 4.59 -1.88 2.23
C LYS A 257 5.00 -1.82 3.71
N GLY A 258 4.12 -1.31 4.57
CA GLY A 258 4.35 -1.17 6.00
C GLY A 258 4.71 -2.45 6.74
N LEU A 259 4.40 -3.62 6.18
CA LEU A 259 4.63 -4.92 6.82
C LEU A 259 6.10 -5.15 7.20
N GLY A 260 7.03 -4.79 6.31
CA GLY A 260 8.47 -4.95 6.55
C GLY A 260 9.17 -3.74 7.16
N GLY A 261 8.44 -2.64 7.43
CA GLY A 261 9.04 -1.41 7.98
C GLY A 261 10.14 -0.81 7.11
N GLY A 262 10.07 -0.99 5.79
CA GLY A 262 11.09 -0.61 4.81
C GLY A 262 11.83 -1.79 4.19
N PHE A 263 11.72 -3.01 4.75
CA PHE A 263 12.29 -4.22 4.16
C PHE A 263 11.30 -4.88 3.19
N PRO A 264 11.74 -5.36 2.01
CA PRO A 264 10.84 -5.94 1.00
C PRO A 264 10.18 -7.24 1.50
N ILE A 265 8.86 -7.22 1.63
CA ILE A 265 8.02 -8.39 1.94
C ILE A 265 6.60 -8.13 1.46
N GLY A 266 5.93 -9.17 0.98
CA GLY A 266 4.49 -9.22 0.74
C GLY A 266 3.89 -10.48 1.35
N ALA A 267 2.59 -10.49 1.54
CA ALA A 267 1.86 -11.66 2.00
C ALA A 267 0.47 -11.73 1.36
N LEU A 268 0.01 -12.95 1.13
CA LEU A 268 -1.38 -13.29 0.84
C LEU A 268 -1.90 -14.15 1.98
N ILE A 269 -2.92 -13.69 2.68
CA ILE A 269 -3.67 -14.49 3.65
C ILE A 269 -4.88 -15.07 2.92
N ALA A 270 -5.04 -16.38 2.92
CA ALA A 270 -6.23 -17.09 2.45
C ALA A 270 -7.03 -17.57 3.67
N PHE A 271 -8.29 -17.12 3.79
CA PHE A 271 -9.13 -17.34 4.96
C PHE A 271 -9.96 -18.63 4.81
N GLY A 272 -9.85 -19.50 5.80
CA GLY A 272 -10.53 -20.80 5.83
C GLY A 272 -9.87 -21.86 4.94
N GLU A 273 -10.24 -23.13 5.17
CA GLU A 273 -9.62 -24.27 4.52
C GLU A 273 -9.98 -24.33 3.02
N ASP A 274 -11.22 -24.02 2.67
CA ASP A 274 -11.70 -24.06 1.28
C ASP A 274 -10.91 -23.13 0.37
N VAL A 275 -10.57 -21.91 0.85
CA VAL A 275 -9.81 -20.93 0.08
C VAL A 275 -8.32 -21.23 0.12
N SER A 276 -7.78 -21.57 1.30
CA SER A 276 -6.34 -21.80 1.47
C SER A 276 -5.80 -23.03 0.70
N THR A 277 -6.68 -23.93 0.29
CA THR A 277 -6.35 -25.13 -0.49
C THR A 277 -6.55 -24.98 -1.99
N LEU A 278 -7.06 -23.85 -2.47
CA LEU A 278 -7.22 -23.58 -3.92
C LEU A 278 -5.90 -23.60 -4.68
N LEU A 279 -4.81 -23.13 -4.07
CA LEU A 279 -3.46 -23.24 -4.61
C LEU A 279 -2.75 -24.43 -3.94
N ALA A 280 -2.41 -25.43 -4.73
CA ALA A 280 -1.71 -26.63 -4.28
C ALA A 280 -0.20 -26.56 -4.58
N ALA A 281 0.56 -27.50 -4.05
CA ALA A 281 2.01 -27.62 -4.27
C ALA A 281 2.35 -27.59 -5.77
N GLY A 282 3.37 -26.81 -6.15
CA GLY A 282 3.84 -26.65 -7.52
C GLY A 282 3.04 -25.65 -8.38
N GLN A 283 1.91 -25.12 -7.92
CA GLN A 283 1.07 -24.21 -8.73
C GLN A 283 1.48 -22.73 -8.62
N HIS A 284 2.17 -22.36 -7.55
CA HIS A 284 2.75 -21.03 -7.37
C HIS A 284 4.01 -21.13 -6.52
N GLY A 285 4.88 -20.10 -6.58
CA GLY A 285 6.11 -20.08 -5.81
C GLY A 285 6.90 -18.79 -5.97
N THR A 286 7.90 -18.63 -5.13
CA THR A 286 8.83 -17.52 -5.11
C THR A 286 10.15 -17.99 -4.51
N THR A 287 11.28 -17.45 -4.97
CA THR A 287 12.59 -17.79 -4.41
C THR A 287 12.80 -17.16 -3.04
N PHE A 288 12.51 -15.86 -2.89
CA PHE A 288 12.84 -15.09 -1.69
C PHE A 288 11.65 -14.85 -0.75
N GLY A 289 10.42 -15.11 -1.18
CA GLY A 289 9.23 -14.88 -0.36
C GLY A 289 9.28 -15.70 0.93
N GLY A 290 9.12 -15.02 2.08
CA GLY A 290 9.20 -15.62 3.40
C GLY A 290 10.62 -15.90 3.90
N ASN A 291 11.65 -15.28 3.30
CA ASN A 291 13.02 -15.45 3.81
C ASN A 291 13.15 -14.99 5.28
N PRO A 292 14.08 -15.59 6.03
CA PRO A 292 14.22 -15.32 7.47
C PRO A 292 14.42 -13.84 7.83
N VAL A 293 15.14 -13.08 7.02
CA VAL A 293 15.43 -11.67 7.31
C VAL A 293 14.19 -10.80 7.11
N ALA A 294 13.46 -11.00 6.01
CA ALA A 294 12.22 -10.25 5.74
C ALA A 294 11.15 -10.55 6.79
N THR A 295 11.00 -11.82 7.18
CA THR A 295 10.02 -12.22 8.22
C THR A 295 10.40 -11.71 9.60
N ALA A 296 11.69 -11.67 9.95
CA ALA A 296 12.18 -11.06 11.18
C ALA A 296 11.94 -9.54 11.20
N ALA A 297 12.18 -8.84 10.08
CA ALA A 297 11.87 -7.42 9.93
C ALA A 297 10.37 -7.14 10.15
N ALA A 298 9.51 -7.95 9.56
CA ALA A 298 8.06 -7.83 9.72
C ALA A 298 7.61 -8.08 11.17
N LEU A 299 8.13 -9.11 11.82
CA LEU A 299 7.85 -9.38 13.25
C LEU A 299 8.28 -8.20 14.14
N ALA A 300 9.47 -7.65 13.91
CA ALA A 300 9.94 -6.47 14.65
C ALA A 300 9.06 -5.24 14.40
N THR A 301 8.59 -5.06 13.18
CA THR A 301 7.69 -3.96 12.81
C THR A 301 6.34 -4.09 13.51
N LEU A 302 5.69 -5.25 13.43
CA LEU A 302 4.41 -5.51 14.08
C LEU A 302 4.50 -5.37 15.60
N HIS A 303 5.57 -5.90 16.21
CA HIS A 303 5.83 -5.75 17.63
C HIS A 303 5.97 -4.28 18.05
N THR A 304 6.69 -3.48 17.28
CA THR A 304 6.90 -2.05 17.59
C THR A 304 5.59 -1.27 17.47
N ILE A 305 4.80 -1.51 16.42
CA ILE A 305 3.49 -0.86 16.25
C ILE A 305 2.60 -1.14 17.46
N GLU A 306 2.56 -2.39 17.92
CA GLU A 306 1.74 -2.80 19.05
C GLU A 306 2.26 -2.22 20.38
N SER A 307 3.54 -2.45 20.69
CA SER A 307 4.13 -2.07 21.98
C SER A 307 4.21 -0.57 22.21
N GLN A 308 4.27 0.23 21.13
CA GLN A 308 4.28 1.69 21.22
C GLN A 308 2.88 2.32 21.04
N GLY A 309 1.82 1.52 20.89
CA GLY A 309 0.45 2.02 20.74
C GLY A 309 0.23 2.85 19.48
N LEU A 310 0.95 2.53 18.38
CA LEU A 310 0.96 3.35 17.17
C LEU A 310 -0.38 3.35 16.42
N LEU A 311 -1.26 2.38 16.65
CA LEU A 311 -2.63 2.40 16.09
C LEU A 311 -3.44 3.59 16.61
N GLU A 312 -3.43 3.78 17.94
CA GLU A 312 -4.13 4.91 18.58
C GLU A 312 -3.47 6.24 18.22
N HIS A 313 -2.14 6.26 18.20
CA HIS A 313 -1.38 7.43 17.77
C HIS A 313 -1.76 7.85 16.33
N ALA A 314 -1.85 6.90 15.40
CA ALA A 314 -2.22 7.17 14.00
C ALA A 314 -3.63 7.77 13.90
N ARG A 315 -4.61 7.26 14.67
CA ARG A 315 -5.97 7.84 14.71
C ARG A 315 -5.95 9.28 15.21
N ARG A 316 -5.30 9.52 16.35
CA ARG A 316 -5.26 10.85 16.99
C ARG A 316 -4.52 11.86 16.14
N ALA A 317 -3.31 11.55 15.68
CA ALA A 317 -2.51 12.45 14.86
C ALA A 317 -3.16 12.71 13.49
N GLY A 318 -3.79 11.68 12.89
CA GLY A 318 -4.54 11.83 11.65
C GLY A 318 -5.74 12.77 11.80
N ALA A 319 -6.51 12.66 12.89
CA ALA A 319 -7.63 13.55 13.15
C ALA A 319 -7.18 15.01 13.39
N ALA A 320 -6.08 15.21 14.14
CA ALA A 320 -5.55 16.55 14.41
C ALA A 320 -5.10 17.24 13.12
N VAL A 321 -4.32 16.57 12.27
CA VAL A 321 -3.87 17.18 11.00
C VAL A 321 -5.02 17.38 10.02
N ALA A 322 -6.01 16.48 9.98
CA ALA A 322 -7.19 16.65 9.14
C ALA A 322 -8.00 17.90 9.52
N ALA A 323 -8.18 18.13 10.81
CA ALA A 323 -8.85 19.34 11.31
C ALA A 323 -8.06 20.62 10.94
N ALA A 324 -6.74 20.61 11.09
CA ALA A 324 -5.89 21.75 10.76
C ALA A 324 -5.86 22.03 9.24
N LEU A 325 -5.79 21.00 8.39
CA LEU A 325 -5.89 21.14 6.92
C LEU A 325 -7.26 21.70 6.52
N GLY A 326 -8.34 21.22 7.14
CA GLY A 326 -9.70 21.67 6.82
C GLY A 326 -10.00 23.11 7.23
N ALA A 327 -9.14 23.74 8.03
CA ALA A 327 -9.23 25.15 8.40
C ALA A 327 -8.57 26.11 7.38
N LEU A 328 -7.88 25.58 6.37
CA LEU A 328 -7.22 26.39 5.34
C LEU A 328 -8.19 26.70 4.20
N ASP A 329 -8.40 27.97 3.87
CA ASP A 329 -9.39 28.44 2.87
C ASP A 329 -9.19 27.86 1.46
N PHE A 330 -7.97 27.48 1.10
CA PHE A 330 -7.64 26.90 -0.19
C PHE A 330 -7.70 25.35 -0.21
N VAL A 331 -8.07 24.70 0.90
CA VAL A 331 -8.31 23.25 0.99
C VAL A 331 -9.82 23.01 0.90
N THR A 332 -10.26 22.31 -0.14
CA THR A 332 -11.68 22.10 -0.45
C THR A 332 -12.22 20.77 0.05
N GLY A 333 -11.35 19.85 0.43
CA GLY A 333 -11.75 18.55 0.96
C GLY A 333 -10.59 17.84 1.63
N VAL A 334 -10.86 17.21 2.78
CA VAL A 334 -9.88 16.41 3.53
C VAL A 334 -10.46 15.02 3.78
N ARG A 335 -9.66 14.02 3.53
CA ARG A 335 -9.94 12.60 3.81
C ARG A 335 -8.81 12.04 4.65
N ALA A 336 -9.11 11.54 5.83
CA ALA A 336 -8.12 10.97 6.72
C ALA A 336 -8.58 9.62 7.25
N HIS A 337 -7.79 8.60 6.97
CA HIS A 337 -7.92 7.26 7.54
C HIS A 337 -6.63 6.99 8.32
N GLY A 338 -6.63 7.35 9.61
CA GLY A 338 -5.40 7.38 10.41
C GLY A 338 -4.35 8.29 9.77
N LEU A 339 -3.18 7.77 9.48
CA LEU A 339 -2.09 8.48 8.81
C LEU A 339 -2.00 8.21 7.29
N LEU A 340 -3.10 7.85 6.67
CA LEU A 340 -3.30 7.90 5.23
C LEU A 340 -4.25 9.07 4.94
N ILE A 341 -3.71 10.19 4.45
CA ILE A 341 -4.42 11.46 4.36
C ILE A 341 -4.34 11.99 2.94
N GLY A 342 -5.48 12.36 2.38
CA GLY A 342 -5.59 13.08 1.12
C GLY A 342 -6.30 14.40 1.33
N PHE A 343 -5.87 15.46 0.67
CA PHE A 343 -6.59 16.72 0.67
C PHE A 343 -6.60 17.34 -0.73
N ASP A 344 -7.75 17.93 -1.06
CA ASP A 344 -7.98 18.57 -2.35
C ASP A 344 -7.74 20.08 -2.23
N LEU A 345 -7.07 20.64 -3.24
CA LEU A 345 -6.79 22.07 -3.37
C LEU A 345 -7.90 22.76 -4.17
N ALA A 346 -8.12 24.05 -3.96
CA ALA A 346 -9.05 24.86 -4.73
C ALA A 346 -8.63 25.01 -6.21
N ALA A 347 -7.36 24.79 -6.53
CA ALA A 347 -6.80 24.82 -7.89
C ALA A 347 -6.09 23.50 -8.22
N GLU A 348 -6.01 23.14 -9.51
CA GLU A 348 -5.33 21.93 -9.99
C GLU A 348 -3.81 22.11 -10.06
N ILE A 349 -3.19 22.52 -8.95
CA ILE A 349 -1.76 22.83 -8.82
C ILE A 349 -0.99 21.89 -7.89
N ALA A 350 -1.56 20.72 -7.56
CA ALA A 350 -0.91 19.80 -6.63
C ALA A 350 0.52 19.40 -7.03
N PRO A 351 0.87 19.18 -8.32
CA PRO A 351 2.27 18.95 -8.71
C PRO A 351 3.21 20.12 -8.39
N ALA A 352 2.75 21.37 -8.53
CA ALA A 352 3.54 22.57 -8.16
C ALA A 352 3.69 22.66 -6.63
N VAL A 353 2.61 22.44 -5.88
CA VAL A 353 2.66 22.39 -4.41
C VAL A 353 3.66 21.33 -3.93
N VAL A 354 3.74 20.17 -4.56
CA VAL A 354 4.73 19.12 -4.20
C VAL A 354 6.18 19.61 -4.45
N ARG A 355 6.44 20.30 -5.55
CA ARG A 355 7.78 20.88 -5.83
C ARG A 355 8.16 21.91 -4.76
N HIS A 356 7.28 22.86 -4.48
CA HIS A 356 7.53 23.89 -3.47
C HIS A 356 7.59 23.32 -2.04
N ALA A 357 6.83 22.28 -1.72
CA ALA A 357 6.96 21.55 -0.46
C ALA A 357 8.34 20.92 -0.32
N LEU A 358 8.86 20.28 -1.39
CA LEU A 358 10.21 19.72 -1.40
C LEU A 358 11.28 20.81 -1.19
N ASP A 359 11.09 21.98 -1.81
CA ASP A 359 12.00 23.12 -1.62
C ASP A 359 11.88 23.71 -0.19
N ALA A 360 10.73 23.63 0.44
CA ALA A 360 10.52 23.98 1.83
C ALA A 360 10.97 22.91 2.84
N GLY A 361 11.47 21.74 2.39
CA GLY A 361 11.97 20.67 3.25
C GLY A 361 10.92 19.61 3.64
N PHE A 362 9.85 19.46 2.86
CA PHE A 362 8.82 18.44 3.07
C PHE A 362 8.70 17.50 1.88
N ILE A 363 8.66 16.19 2.13
CA ILE A 363 8.40 15.19 1.09
C ILE A 363 6.93 14.77 1.18
N VAL A 364 6.17 15.14 0.17
CA VAL A 364 4.76 14.76 -0.05
C VAL A 364 4.57 14.33 -1.50
N ASN A 365 3.38 13.87 -1.90
CA ASN A 365 3.12 13.61 -3.32
C ASN A 365 1.72 14.02 -3.77
N ALA A 366 1.57 14.26 -5.08
CA ALA A 366 0.30 14.45 -5.72
C ALA A 366 -0.22 13.10 -6.27
N THR A 367 -1.51 12.81 -6.05
CA THR A 367 -2.20 11.64 -6.61
C THR A 367 -3.07 12.00 -7.82
N GLY A 368 -3.21 13.29 -8.08
CA GLY A 368 -3.94 13.89 -9.19
C GLY A 368 -3.59 15.37 -9.31
N PRO A 369 -4.19 16.08 -10.27
CA PRO A 369 -3.87 17.48 -10.51
C PRO A 369 -4.21 18.40 -9.32
N GLY A 370 -5.27 18.11 -8.57
CA GLY A 370 -5.71 18.92 -7.43
C GLY A 370 -5.56 18.24 -6.06
N THR A 371 -4.99 17.03 -5.97
CA THR A 371 -4.97 16.28 -4.71
C THR A 371 -3.55 16.01 -4.23
N VAL A 372 -3.27 16.37 -2.98
CA VAL A 372 -2.02 16.04 -2.28
C VAL A 372 -2.28 14.91 -1.27
N ARG A 373 -1.32 13.96 -1.18
CA ARG A 373 -1.37 12.85 -0.22
C ARG A 373 -0.22 12.93 0.78
N LEU A 374 -0.54 12.62 2.04
CA LEU A 374 0.41 12.32 3.11
C LEU A 374 0.26 10.86 3.53
N ALA A 375 1.38 10.19 3.71
CA ALA A 375 1.47 8.84 4.24
C ALA A 375 2.74 8.69 5.10
N PRO A 376 2.91 9.53 6.14
CA PRO A 376 4.13 9.61 6.94
C PRO A 376 4.41 8.30 7.70
N PRO A 377 5.61 8.11 8.27
CA PRO A 377 5.82 7.06 9.26
C PRO A 377 4.80 7.15 10.41
N LEU A 378 4.41 5.99 10.97
CA LEU A 378 3.45 5.95 12.09
C LEU A 378 4.00 6.59 13.37
N ILE A 379 5.31 6.78 13.44
CA ILE A 379 6.01 7.45 14.56
C ILE A 379 6.08 8.98 14.40
N VAL A 380 5.52 9.55 13.33
CA VAL A 380 5.51 10.99 13.11
C VAL A 380 4.80 11.68 14.27
N THR A 381 5.39 12.76 14.79
CA THR A 381 4.75 13.52 15.87
C THR A 381 3.67 14.46 15.32
N GLU A 382 2.69 14.79 16.16
CA GLU A 382 1.66 15.77 15.83
C GLU A 382 2.28 17.14 15.50
N GLY A 383 3.31 17.56 16.27
CA GLY A 383 4.03 18.80 15.99
C GLY A 383 4.73 18.83 14.63
N GLN A 384 5.28 17.70 14.16
CA GLN A 384 5.85 17.59 12.81
C GLN A 384 4.78 17.73 11.72
N LEU A 385 3.62 17.11 11.91
CA LEU A 385 2.50 17.22 10.98
C LEU A 385 1.95 18.64 10.92
N LEU A 386 1.72 19.28 12.07
CA LEU A 386 1.24 20.65 12.14
C LEU A 386 2.26 21.65 11.58
N GLY A 387 3.56 21.41 11.75
CA GLY A 387 4.61 22.22 11.12
C GLY A 387 4.55 22.22 9.58
N PHE A 388 4.13 21.13 8.96
CA PHE A 388 3.83 21.11 7.53
C PHE A 388 2.58 21.93 7.20
N VAL A 389 1.51 21.79 8.00
CA VAL A 389 0.26 22.55 7.79
C VAL A 389 0.51 24.05 7.92
N ASP A 390 1.33 24.48 8.91
CA ASP A 390 1.72 25.88 9.11
C ASP A 390 2.54 26.44 7.93
N ALA A 391 3.34 25.61 7.27
CA ALA A 391 4.12 26.01 6.10
C ALA A 391 3.28 26.02 4.80
N LEU A 392 2.16 25.30 4.76
CA LEU A 392 1.40 25.06 3.54
C LEU A 392 0.83 26.34 2.88
N PRO A 393 0.38 27.39 3.61
CA PRO A 393 -0.04 28.65 2.98
C PRO A 393 1.05 29.31 2.14
N ALA A 394 2.29 29.35 2.60
CA ALA A 394 3.42 29.91 1.86
C ALA A 394 3.77 29.05 0.64
N ILE A 395 3.75 27.72 0.81
CA ILE A 395 3.96 26.74 -0.28
C ILE A 395 2.89 26.91 -1.37
N TYR A 396 1.61 27.02 -0.98
CA TYR A 396 0.50 27.19 -1.90
C TYR A 396 0.58 28.52 -2.66
N ALA A 397 0.91 29.62 -1.98
CA ALA A 397 1.08 30.94 -2.62
C ALA A 397 2.22 30.92 -3.64
N ALA A 398 3.37 30.28 -3.33
CA ALA A 398 4.48 30.13 -4.24
C ALA A 398 4.08 29.30 -5.50
N ALA A 399 3.37 28.18 -5.29
CA ALA A 399 2.89 27.32 -6.37
C ALA A 399 1.89 28.05 -7.29
N THR A 400 0.99 28.87 -6.74
CA THR A 400 0.02 29.65 -7.50
C THR A 400 0.72 30.75 -8.34
N SER A 401 1.77 31.37 -7.80
CA SER A 401 2.53 32.41 -8.52
C SER A 401 3.33 31.87 -9.70
N GLU A 402 3.74 30.61 -9.68
CA GLU A 402 4.46 29.96 -10.78
C GLU A 402 3.55 29.70 -12.00
N GLU A 403 2.25 29.48 -11.79
CA GLU A 403 1.28 29.15 -12.85
C GLU A 403 0.54 30.38 -13.42
N THR A 404 0.79 31.57 -12.86
CA THR A 404 0.24 32.81 -13.40
C THR A 404 1.24 33.38 -14.44
N PRO A 405 0.92 33.40 -15.75
CA PRO A 405 1.84 33.83 -16.81
C PRO A 405 2.22 35.32 -16.73
#